data_2a668ac379b7d72c327d6e83a633d11f
#
_entry.id   2a668ac379b7d72c327d6e83a633d11f
#
_cell.length_a   1.000
_cell.length_b   1.000
_cell.length_c   1.000
_cell.angle_alpha   90.00
_cell.angle_beta   90.00
_cell.angle_gamma   90.00
#
_symmetry.space_group_name_H-M   'P 1'
#
loop_
_entity.id
_entity.type
_entity.pdbx_description
1 polymer ?
#
loop_
_entity_poly.entity_id
_entity_poly.type
_entity_poly.pdbx_seq_one_letter_code
_entity_poly.pdbx_strand_id
1 'polypeptide(L)'
;MIKVKNVYQYIVLILVVGFSSSFSVQAQKRNGALPHSSTAFVVIAHRGNHVFYPENTISAIQAAIEAGAQYVEIDLRETIDSVMILMHDATVDRTTNGKGAVSSLGYAQIKALHTTAKDGQLYTIPLFSEVLQLCKNKINIYLDFKNANVAKAWNMIQQAGMQNQIIVYPNTLQQYHEWQKLAPQVPIITSVPKTSSTEEKLNEFFITMHVAVVDNLYDENLIKIAHVNHVKVWLDVESPQESTAIWDKFLKMGVDGLQTDHPQQLLKYITQRQMELE
;
A
#
# COMPACT_ATOMS: atom_id res chain seq x y z
N MET A 1 -48.89 -4.85 83.99
CA MET A 1 -47.66 -5.65 83.99
C MET A 1 -47.65 -6.47 82.71
N ILE A 2 -47.14 -6.02 81.63
CA ILE A 2 -46.69 -6.82 80.46
C ILE A 2 -45.70 -5.98 79.71
N LYS A 3 -44.51 -6.51 79.55
CA LYS A 3 -43.32 -5.88 78.86
C LYS A 3 -43.50 -5.86 77.35
N VAL A 4 -43.38 -4.68 76.77
CA VAL A 4 -43.28 -4.51 75.32
C VAL A 4 -41.79 -4.73 74.90
N LYS A 5 -41.54 -5.70 74.05
CA LYS A 5 -40.24 -5.96 73.43
C LYS A 5 -40.13 -5.12 72.18
N ASN A 6 -39.12 -4.26 72.12
CA ASN A 6 -38.69 -3.52 70.91
C ASN A 6 -38.13 -4.49 69.92
N VAL A 7 -38.72 -4.50 68.71
CA VAL A 7 -38.16 -5.15 67.54
C VAL A 7 -37.43 -4.09 66.73
N TYR A 8 -36.09 -4.10 66.79
CA TYR A 8 -35.23 -3.32 65.87
C TYR A 8 -35.27 -3.98 64.51
N GLN A 9 -35.90 -3.33 63.54
CA GLN A 9 -35.73 -3.67 62.11
C GLN A 9 -34.39 -3.16 61.66
N TYR A 10 -33.48 -4.07 61.36
CA TYR A 10 -32.25 -3.77 60.65
C TYR A 10 -32.58 -3.60 59.16
N ILE A 11 -32.57 -2.36 58.68
CA ILE A 11 -32.56 -2.06 57.27
C ILE A 11 -31.12 -2.33 56.78
N VAL A 12 -30.92 -3.44 56.11
CA VAL A 12 -29.69 -3.74 55.40
C VAL A 12 -29.72 -2.92 54.09
N LEU A 13 -29.02 -1.82 54.08
CA LEU A 13 -28.78 -1.03 52.87
C LEU A 13 -27.76 -1.78 52.03
N ILE A 14 -28.18 -2.54 51.02
CA ILE A 14 -27.29 -3.14 50.02
C ILE A 14 -26.84 -2.02 49.10
N LEU A 15 -25.66 -1.49 49.36
CA LEU A 15 -24.93 -0.67 48.41
C LEU A 15 -24.47 -1.55 47.24
N VAL A 16 -25.24 -1.55 46.17
CA VAL A 16 -24.78 -2.09 44.86
C VAL A 16 -23.75 -1.11 44.34
N VAL A 17 -22.48 -1.36 44.67
CA VAL A 17 -21.36 -0.70 44.00
C VAL A 17 -21.33 -1.29 42.60
N GLY A 18 -21.98 -0.61 41.66
CA GLY A 18 -21.86 -0.87 40.25
C GLY A 18 -20.39 -0.62 39.84
N PHE A 19 -19.60 -1.68 39.76
CA PHE A 19 -18.34 -1.65 39.02
C PHE A 19 -18.72 -1.48 37.56
N SER A 20 -18.84 -0.21 37.13
CA SER A 20 -18.75 0.14 35.72
C SER A 20 -17.31 -0.17 35.32
N SER A 21 -17.03 -1.41 34.94
CA SER A 21 -15.88 -1.75 34.18
C SER A 21 -16.00 -0.97 32.84
N SER A 22 -15.47 0.23 32.84
CA SER A 22 -15.16 0.93 31.61
C SER A 22 -14.19 0.02 30.87
N PHE A 23 -14.73 -0.88 30.06
CA PHE A 23 -13.95 -1.43 28.96
C PHE A 23 -13.57 -0.19 28.13
N SER A 24 -12.42 0.38 28.42
CA SER A 24 -11.72 1.18 27.44
C SER A 24 -11.51 0.22 26.27
N VAL A 25 -12.39 0.31 25.29
CA VAL A 25 -12.10 -0.15 23.95
C VAL A 25 -10.84 0.61 23.59
N GLN A 26 -9.72 -0.06 23.82
CA GLN A 26 -8.41 0.45 23.39
C GLN A 26 -8.58 0.62 21.90
N ALA A 27 -8.72 1.87 21.45
CA ALA A 27 -8.92 2.18 20.05
C ALA A 27 -7.81 1.43 19.33
N GLN A 28 -8.20 0.36 18.63
CA GLN A 28 -7.32 -0.50 17.87
C GLN A 28 -6.48 0.48 17.05
N LYS A 29 -5.17 0.47 17.23
CA LYS A 29 -4.24 1.38 16.56
C LYS A 29 -4.50 1.20 15.07
N ARG A 30 -5.35 2.07 14.51
CA ARG A 30 -5.70 2.02 13.10
C ARG A 30 -4.42 2.27 12.34
N ASN A 31 -4.15 1.47 11.33
CA ASN A 31 -3.15 1.79 10.33
C ASN A 31 -3.31 3.24 9.92
N GLY A 32 -2.21 3.89 9.59
CA GLY A 32 -2.22 5.29 9.16
C GLY A 32 -3.29 5.54 8.09
N ALA A 33 -3.83 6.73 8.08
CA ALA A 33 -4.78 7.11 7.03
C ALA A 33 -4.12 6.96 5.66
N LEU A 34 -4.88 6.45 4.70
CA LEU A 34 -4.41 6.40 3.31
C LEU A 34 -4.07 7.81 2.82
N PRO A 35 -3.02 7.96 2.01
CA PRO A 35 -2.75 9.20 1.31
C PRO A 35 -3.98 9.74 0.61
N HIS A 36 -4.12 11.07 0.62
CA HIS A 36 -5.27 11.72 0.00
C HIS A 36 -5.36 11.37 -1.50
N SER A 37 -6.56 10.99 -1.93
CA SER A 37 -6.89 10.82 -3.35
C SER A 37 -8.06 11.75 -3.70
N SER A 38 -8.03 12.34 -4.89
CA SER A 38 -9.12 13.16 -5.43
C SER A 38 -10.36 12.33 -5.84
N THR A 39 -10.20 11.02 -5.93
CA THR A 39 -11.24 10.05 -6.33
C THR A 39 -11.39 8.94 -5.31
N ALA A 40 -12.60 8.39 -5.19
CA ALA A 40 -12.87 7.24 -4.31
C ALA A 40 -12.21 5.96 -4.84
N PHE A 41 -12.21 5.76 -6.15
CA PHE A 41 -11.49 4.69 -6.83
C PHE A 41 -10.11 5.17 -7.24
N VAL A 42 -9.07 4.36 -7.02
CA VAL A 42 -7.69 4.73 -7.33
C VAL A 42 -7.11 3.92 -8.48
N VAL A 43 -6.37 4.59 -9.35
CA VAL A 43 -5.56 3.97 -10.39
C VAL A 43 -4.10 4.05 -9.96
N ILE A 44 -3.46 2.88 -9.88
CA ILE A 44 -2.05 2.73 -9.51
C ILE A 44 -1.28 2.39 -10.78
N ALA A 45 -0.33 3.25 -11.16
CA ALA A 45 0.55 3.02 -12.30
C ALA A 45 1.70 2.07 -11.87
N HIS A 46 1.65 0.80 -12.28
CA HIS A 46 2.64 -0.21 -11.99
C HIS A 46 4.00 0.17 -12.55
N ARG A 47 5.01 0.38 -11.70
CA ARG A 47 6.36 0.86 -12.05
C ARG A 47 6.39 2.13 -12.91
N GLY A 48 5.36 2.98 -12.75
CA GLY A 48 5.10 4.13 -13.60
C GLY A 48 4.23 3.81 -14.83
N ASN A 49 4.00 4.80 -15.70
CA ASN A 49 3.38 4.55 -17.01
C ASN A 49 4.47 4.10 -18.00
N HIS A 50 4.76 2.81 -17.98
CA HIS A 50 5.88 2.22 -18.72
C HIS A 50 5.50 1.66 -20.10
N VAL A 51 4.38 2.12 -20.68
CA VAL A 51 3.98 1.76 -22.05
C VAL A 51 5.04 2.21 -23.07
N PHE A 52 5.55 3.43 -22.88
CA PHE A 52 6.54 4.05 -23.78
C PHE A 52 7.93 4.20 -23.15
N TYR A 53 8.01 4.20 -21.84
CA TYR A 53 9.25 4.37 -21.07
C TYR A 53 9.62 3.06 -20.37
N PRO A 54 10.89 2.83 -20.06
CA PRO A 54 11.25 1.68 -19.22
C PRO A 54 10.66 1.80 -17.80
N GLU A 55 10.29 0.65 -17.23
CA GLU A 55 9.79 0.54 -15.86
C GLU A 55 10.72 1.19 -14.83
N ASN A 56 10.18 1.73 -13.74
CA ASN A 56 10.94 2.30 -12.63
C ASN A 56 11.91 3.44 -13.04
N THR A 57 11.60 4.20 -14.10
CA THR A 57 12.37 5.38 -14.50
C THR A 57 11.64 6.69 -14.14
N ILE A 58 12.41 7.78 -14.05
CA ILE A 58 11.85 9.13 -13.85
C ILE A 58 10.82 9.46 -14.94
N SER A 59 11.08 9.07 -16.20
CA SER A 59 10.16 9.33 -17.31
C SER A 59 8.88 8.55 -17.22
N ALA A 60 8.92 7.27 -16.78
CA ALA A 60 7.72 6.47 -16.54
C ALA A 60 6.86 7.04 -15.39
N ILE A 61 7.51 7.51 -14.32
CA ILE A 61 6.84 8.16 -13.19
C ILE A 61 6.23 9.50 -13.61
N GLN A 62 6.95 10.31 -14.35
CA GLN A 62 6.45 11.57 -14.88
C GLN A 62 5.23 11.34 -15.79
N ALA A 63 5.27 10.33 -16.65
CA ALA A 63 4.15 9.96 -17.51
C ALA A 63 2.92 9.45 -16.71
N ALA A 64 3.12 8.81 -15.54
CA ALA A 64 2.04 8.45 -14.64
C ALA A 64 1.38 9.68 -14.00
N ILE A 65 2.19 10.68 -13.60
CA ILE A 65 1.71 11.97 -13.09
C ILE A 65 0.88 12.70 -14.18
N GLU A 66 1.39 12.77 -15.40
CA GLU A 66 0.73 13.43 -16.54
C GLU A 66 -0.58 12.73 -16.95
N ALA A 67 -0.62 11.41 -16.80
CA ALA A 67 -1.85 10.64 -17.00
C ALA A 67 -2.92 10.90 -15.95
N GLY A 68 -2.55 11.45 -14.78
CA GLY A 68 -3.46 11.71 -13.66
C GLY A 68 -3.70 10.51 -12.75
N ALA A 69 -2.77 9.53 -12.71
CA ALA A 69 -2.85 8.41 -11.78
C ALA A 69 -2.79 8.90 -10.32
N GLN A 70 -3.53 8.25 -9.43
CA GLN A 70 -3.57 8.61 -8.01
C GLN A 70 -2.35 8.11 -7.26
N TYR A 71 -1.80 6.99 -7.71
CA TYR A 71 -0.58 6.39 -7.18
C TYR A 71 0.35 5.96 -8.31
N VAL A 72 1.64 6.05 -8.05
CA VAL A 72 2.66 5.32 -8.80
C VAL A 72 3.23 4.25 -7.89
N GLU A 73 3.22 3.01 -8.36
CA GLU A 73 3.95 1.93 -7.70
C GLU A 73 5.40 1.97 -8.16
N ILE A 74 6.32 1.75 -7.22
CA ILE A 74 7.76 1.72 -7.43
C ILE A 74 8.44 0.67 -6.56
N ASP A 75 9.49 0.05 -7.09
CA ASP A 75 10.26 -1.01 -6.45
C ASP A 75 11.54 -0.49 -5.81
N LEU A 76 11.67 -0.55 -4.48
CA LEU A 76 12.82 -0.03 -3.76
C LEU A 76 13.84 -1.12 -3.42
N ARG A 77 15.10 -0.90 -3.84
CA ARG A 77 16.25 -1.73 -3.46
C ARG A 77 17.42 -0.88 -2.98
N GLU A 78 18.33 -1.53 -2.27
CA GLU A 78 19.55 -0.92 -1.73
C GLU A 78 20.78 -1.61 -2.33
N THR A 79 21.75 -0.81 -2.76
CA THR A 79 23.04 -1.26 -3.28
C THR A 79 23.98 -1.70 -2.15
N ILE A 80 25.15 -2.32 -2.47
CA ILE A 80 26.10 -2.77 -1.44
C ILE A 80 26.67 -1.60 -0.60
N ASP A 81 26.77 -0.41 -1.18
CA ASP A 81 27.20 0.83 -0.50
C ASP A 81 26.01 1.62 0.08
N SER A 82 24.90 0.92 0.27
CA SER A 82 23.69 1.43 0.93
C SER A 82 23.03 2.62 0.23
N VAL A 83 23.09 2.73 -1.08
CA VAL A 83 22.35 3.72 -1.86
C VAL A 83 21.01 3.13 -2.31
N MET A 84 19.92 3.84 -2.10
CA MET A 84 18.57 3.41 -2.47
C MET A 84 18.24 3.82 -3.90
N ILE A 85 17.85 2.83 -4.69
CA ILE A 85 17.54 2.94 -6.13
C ILE A 85 16.21 2.26 -6.43
N LEU A 86 15.63 2.55 -7.59
CA LEU A 86 14.47 1.82 -8.11
C LEU A 86 14.90 0.65 -8.98
N MET A 87 14.49 -0.55 -8.63
CA MET A 87 14.71 -1.78 -9.41
C MET A 87 13.79 -2.89 -8.94
N HIS A 88 13.03 -3.50 -9.86
CA HIS A 88 12.15 -4.61 -9.51
C HIS A 88 12.94 -5.88 -9.16
N ASP A 89 13.79 -6.33 -10.08
CA ASP A 89 14.51 -7.59 -9.92
C ASP A 89 15.65 -7.48 -8.91
N ALA A 90 16.05 -8.59 -8.33
CA ALA A 90 17.23 -8.65 -7.48
C ALA A 90 18.54 -8.43 -8.24
N THR A 91 18.50 -8.53 -9.58
CA THR A 91 19.63 -8.29 -10.49
C THR A 91 19.31 -7.20 -11.49
N VAL A 92 20.32 -6.58 -12.07
CA VAL A 92 20.18 -5.56 -13.11
C VAL A 92 20.00 -6.15 -14.52
N ASP A 93 20.00 -7.48 -14.64
CA ASP A 93 20.21 -8.22 -15.89
C ASP A 93 19.08 -8.07 -16.92
N ARG A 94 17.83 -7.97 -16.48
CA ARG A 94 16.67 -7.93 -17.37
C ARG A 94 16.43 -6.56 -17.97
N THR A 95 16.59 -5.53 -17.16
CA THR A 95 16.15 -4.17 -17.54
C THR A 95 17.30 -3.26 -17.94
N THR A 96 18.56 -3.68 -17.75
CA THR A 96 19.74 -2.84 -18.06
C THR A 96 20.74 -3.52 -18.98
N ASN A 97 21.72 -2.76 -19.43
CA ASN A 97 22.88 -3.27 -20.20
C ASN A 97 23.96 -3.93 -19.31
N GLY A 98 23.74 -4.02 -17.98
CA GLY A 98 24.67 -4.62 -17.02
C GLY A 98 24.30 -6.02 -16.60
N LYS A 99 25.10 -6.57 -15.68
CA LYS A 99 24.92 -7.89 -15.07
C LYS A 99 25.25 -7.84 -13.59
N GLY A 100 24.55 -8.67 -12.80
CA GLY A 100 24.84 -8.90 -11.39
C GLY A 100 23.73 -8.48 -10.43
N ALA A 101 23.87 -8.90 -9.17
CA ALA A 101 22.91 -8.59 -8.13
C ALA A 101 23.05 -7.13 -7.67
N VAL A 102 21.93 -6.43 -7.49
CA VAL A 102 21.91 -5.05 -6.97
C VAL A 102 22.65 -4.96 -5.63
N SER A 103 22.45 -5.94 -4.75
CA SER A 103 23.12 -6.01 -3.44
C SER A 103 24.64 -6.27 -3.49
N SER A 104 25.19 -6.56 -4.66
CA SER A 104 26.62 -6.77 -4.87
C SER A 104 27.28 -5.63 -5.67
N LEU A 105 26.50 -4.69 -6.20
CA LEU A 105 26.96 -3.56 -6.99
C LEU A 105 26.92 -2.28 -6.15
N GLY A 106 27.99 -1.46 -6.25
CA GLY A 106 27.99 -0.11 -5.70
C GLY A 106 27.26 0.88 -6.60
N TYR A 107 26.80 1.99 -6.03
CA TYR A 107 26.06 3.00 -6.80
C TYR A 107 26.84 3.54 -8.01
N ALA A 108 28.16 3.68 -7.91
CA ALA A 108 28.99 4.11 -9.06
C ALA A 108 28.85 3.15 -10.25
N GLN A 109 28.73 1.85 -10.00
CA GLN A 109 28.51 0.84 -11.05
C GLN A 109 27.07 0.93 -11.57
N ILE A 110 26.07 1.04 -10.70
CA ILE A 110 24.66 1.21 -11.07
C ILE A 110 24.44 2.46 -11.92
N LYS A 111 25.05 3.58 -11.53
CA LYS A 111 24.96 4.87 -12.27
C LYS A 111 25.51 4.81 -13.69
N ALA A 112 26.46 3.91 -13.96
CA ALA A 112 27.02 3.69 -15.30
C ALA A 112 26.12 2.83 -16.20
N LEU A 113 25.07 2.20 -15.62
CA LEU A 113 24.12 1.39 -16.37
C LEU A 113 23.01 2.26 -16.96
N HIS A 114 22.42 1.75 -18.00
CA HIS A 114 21.22 2.32 -18.61
C HIS A 114 20.25 1.22 -19.02
N THR A 115 18.97 1.59 -19.03
CA THR A 115 17.89 0.81 -19.64
C THR A 115 17.50 1.47 -20.97
N THR A 116 16.98 0.69 -21.91
CA THR A 116 16.66 1.14 -23.26
C THR A 116 15.16 1.06 -23.49
N ALA A 117 14.55 2.16 -23.94
CA ALA A 117 13.18 2.14 -24.41
C ALA A 117 13.07 1.53 -25.81
N LYS A 118 11.82 1.24 -26.22
CA LYS A 118 11.52 0.67 -27.55
C LYS A 118 11.97 1.55 -28.72
N ASP A 119 12.07 2.86 -28.49
CA ASP A 119 12.55 3.86 -29.45
C ASP A 119 14.09 3.99 -29.49
N GLY A 120 14.81 3.21 -28.67
CA GLY A 120 16.27 3.23 -28.57
C GLY A 120 16.84 4.30 -27.65
N GLN A 121 16.01 5.11 -27.00
CA GLN A 121 16.48 6.09 -26.00
C GLN A 121 16.98 5.39 -24.74
N LEU A 122 18.02 5.96 -24.12
CA LEU A 122 18.66 5.44 -22.92
C LEU A 122 18.16 6.20 -21.69
N TYR A 123 17.88 5.44 -20.63
CA TYR A 123 17.40 5.98 -19.35
C TYR A 123 18.27 5.48 -18.22
N THR A 124 18.45 6.30 -17.20
CA THR A 124 19.21 5.96 -16.00
C THR A 124 18.31 5.31 -14.95
N ILE A 125 18.91 4.53 -14.06
CA ILE A 125 18.26 3.98 -12.87
C ILE A 125 18.19 5.11 -11.83
N PRO A 126 16.98 5.53 -11.38
CA PRO A 126 16.86 6.68 -10.50
C PRO A 126 17.21 6.34 -9.05
N LEU A 127 17.69 7.37 -8.36
CA LEU A 127 17.76 7.37 -6.91
C LEU A 127 16.36 7.52 -6.29
N PHE A 128 16.13 6.87 -5.16
CA PHE A 128 14.90 7.06 -4.42
C PHE A 128 14.65 8.53 -4.01
N SER A 129 15.71 9.27 -3.70
CA SER A 129 15.61 10.70 -3.40
C SER A 129 15.10 11.55 -4.56
N GLU A 130 15.50 11.22 -5.80
CA GLU A 130 15.02 11.91 -7.01
C GLU A 130 13.53 11.65 -7.23
N VAL A 131 13.10 10.40 -6.98
CA VAL A 131 11.68 10.01 -7.09
C VAL A 131 10.82 10.68 -6.03
N LEU A 132 11.28 10.74 -4.78
CA LEU A 132 10.59 11.48 -3.71
C LEU A 132 10.40 12.95 -4.08
N GLN A 133 11.41 13.61 -4.63
CA GLN A 133 11.31 15.00 -5.10
C GLN A 133 10.33 15.16 -6.26
N LEU A 134 10.35 14.24 -7.23
CA LEU A 134 9.47 14.27 -8.39
C LEU A 134 7.99 14.12 -7.98
N CYS A 135 7.69 13.16 -7.09
CA CYS A 135 6.33 12.80 -6.69
C CYS A 135 5.72 13.79 -5.69
N LYS A 136 6.52 14.55 -4.97
CA LYS A 136 6.04 15.44 -3.89
C LYS A 136 4.94 16.38 -4.36
N ASN A 137 3.77 16.31 -3.69
CA ASN A 137 2.56 17.07 -3.96
C ASN A 137 1.98 16.87 -5.39
N LYS A 138 2.38 15.80 -6.08
CA LYS A 138 1.90 15.52 -7.45
C LYS A 138 1.22 14.15 -7.56
N ILE A 139 1.78 13.11 -6.92
CA ILE A 139 1.25 11.76 -6.96
C ILE A 139 1.64 11.03 -5.67
N ASN A 140 0.79 10.13 -5.19
CA ASN A 140 1.13 9.26 -4.07
C ASN A 140 2.02 8.12 -4.53
N ILE A 141 2.80 7.56 -3.61
CA ILE A 141 3.69 6.43 -3.90
C ILE A 141 3.15 5.17 -3.21
N TYR A 142 2.96 4.11 -3.98
CA TYR A 142 2.90 2.75 -3.50
C TYR A 142 4.33 2.18 -3.55
N LEU A 143 4.94 2.06 -2.38
CA LEU A 143 6.33 1.64 -2.23
C LEU A 143 6.42 0.13 -2.02
N ASP A 144 6.72 -0.61 -3.09
CA ASP A 144 7.07 -2.03 -2.97
C ASP A 144 8.50 -2.15 -2.41
N PHE A 145 8.57 -2.53 -1.13
CA PHE A 145 9.79 -2.51 -0.32
C PHE A 145 10.58 -3.81 -0.48
N LYS A 146 11.25 -4.01 -1.63
CA LYS A 146 11.93 -5.27 -1.99
C LYS A 146 13.05 -5.64 -1.03
N ASN A 147 14.10 -4.82 -0.96
CA ASN A 147 15.25 -5.06 -0.10
C ASN A 147 15.99 -3.75 0.18
N ALA A 148 15.69 -3.13 1.32
CA ALA A 148 16.35 -1.89 1.77
C ALA A 148 16.25 -1.77 3.30
N ASN A 149 17.03 -0.85 3.88
CA ASN A 149 16.95 -0.55 5.32
C ASN A 149 15.73 0.34 5.62
N VAL A 150 14.80 -0.16 6.44
CA VAL A 150 13.54 0.53 6.77
C VAL A 150 13.78 1.88 7.44
N ALA A 151 14.70 1.95 8.43
CA ALA A 151 14.96 3.20 9.15
C ALA A 151 15.53 4.29 8.24
N LYS A 152 16.41 3.90 7.31
CA LYS A 152 17.00 4.81 6.33
C LYS A 152 15.94 5.29 5.31
N ALA A 153 15.12 4.38 4.78
CA ALA A 153 14.03 4.73 3.87
C ALA A 153 13.05 5.70 4.54
N TRP A 154 12.64 5.40 5.77
CA TRP A 154 11.75 6.26 6.53
C TRP A 154 12.33 7.66 6.77
N ASN A 155 13.61 7.74 7.14
CA ASN A 155 14.28 9.04 7.30
C ASN A 155 14.30 9.84 5.98
N MET A 156 14.57 9.20 4.84
CA MET A 156 14.53 9.87 3.53
C MET A 156 13.12 10.39 3.19
N ILE A 157 12.08 9.59 3.46
CA ILE A 157 10.68 9.97 3.26
C ILE A 157 10.32 11.19 4.12
N GLN A 158 10.73 11.19 5.40
CA GLN A 158 10.50 12.32 6.32
C GLN A 158 11.24 13.59 5.87
N GLN A 159 12.51 13.49 5.49
CA GLN A 159 13.29 14.61 4.97
C GLN A 159 12.70 15.20 3.70
N ALA A 160 12.12 14.36 2.83
CA ALA A 160 11.41 14.83 1.65
C ALA A 160 10.02 15.46 1.99
N GLY A 161 9.50 15.26 3.20
CA GLY A 161 8.16 15.70 3.60
C GLY A 161 7.04 14.89 2.91
N MET A 162 7.30 13.60 2.61
CA MET A 162 6.40 12.70 1.86
C MET A 162 5.63 11.71 2.74
N GLN A 163 5.73 11.81 4.07
CA GLN A 163 5.16 10.83 5.01
C GLN A 163 3.64 10.62 4.89
N ASN A 164 2.93 11.57 4.32
CA ASN A 164 1.48 11.49 4.08
C ASN A 164 1.12 11.14 2.63
N GLN A 165 2.11 10.81 1.80
CA GLN A 165 1.95 10.47 0.38
C GLN A 165 2.47 9.05 0.05
N ILE A 166 2.72 8.22 1.07
CA ILE A 166 3.30 6.88 0.93
C ILE A 166 2.36 5.84 1.53
N ILE A 167 2.17 4.73 0.81
CA ILE A 167 1.72 3.43 1.33
C ILE A 167 2.83 2.42 1.06
N VAL A 168 3.05 1.47 1.97
CA VAL A 168 4.19 0.54 1.86
C VAL A 168 3.70 -0.90 1.75
N TYR A 169 4.28 -1.65 0.82
CA TYR A 169 4.19 -3.10 0.72
C TYR A 169 5.47 -3.74 1.27
N PRO A 170 5.47 -4.28 2.48
CA PRO A 170 6.60 -5.02 3.03
C PRO A 170 6.61 -6.44 2.45
N ASN A 171 7.74 -6.85 1.87
CA ASN A 171 7.90 -8.18 1.27
C ASN A 171 8.20 -9.30 2.27
N THR A 172 8.49 -8.94 3.53
CA THR A 172 8.73 -9.91 4.61
C THR A 172 8.04 -9.50 5.90
N LEU A 173 7.74 -10.48 6.75
CA LEU A 173 7.16 -10.21 8.08
C LEU A 173 8.10 -9.37 8.95
N GLN A 174 9.42 -9.52 8.80
CA GLN A 174 10.40 -8.67 9.48
C GLN A 174 10.23 -7.20 9.07
N GLN A 175 10.17 -6.91 7.76
CA GLN A 175 9.94 -5.55 7.25
C GLN A 175 8.61 -4.99 7.77
N TYR A 176 7.54 -5.79 7.77
CA TYR A 176 6.25 -5.39 8.33
C TYR A 176 6.40 -4.92 9.79
N HIS A 177 7.05 -5.72 10.65
CA HIS A 177 7.24 -5.35 12.05
C HIS A 177 8.15 -4.13 12.21
N GLU A 178 9.17 -3.97 11.38
CA GLU A 178 10.06 -2.80 11.40
C GLU A 178 9.28 -1.53 11.01
N TRP A 179 8.47 -1.57 9.96
CA TRP A 179 7.61 -0.44 9.56
C TRP A 179 6.58 -0.10 10.65
N GLN A 180 5.90 -1.08 11.22
CA GLN A 180 4.95 -0.87 12.32
C GLN A 180 5.61 -0.26 13.56
N LYS A 181 6.86 -0.59 13.83
CA LYS A 181 7.63 -0.04 14.96
C LYS A 181 8.12 1.38 14.71
N LEU A 182 8.66 1.65 13.53
CA LEU A 182 9.34 2.92 13.22
C LEU A 182 8.39 3.99 12.69
N ALA A 183 7.37 3.59 11.95
CA ALA A 183 6.44 4.47 11.26
C ALA A 183 5.00 3.94 11.31
N PRO A 184 4.40 3.75 12.53
CA PRO A 184 3.07 3.15 12.69
C PRO A 184 1.94 3.95 12.02
N GLN A 185 2.19 5.18 11.63
CA GLN A 185 1.25 6.04 10.90
C GLN A 185 1.27 5.80 9.38
N VAL A 186 2.26 5.10 8.84
CA VAL A 186 2.32 4.76 7.41
C VAL A 186 1.38 3.59 7.14
N PRO A 187 0.42 3.74 6.22
CA PRO A 187 -0.46 2.63 5.87
C PRO A 187 0.31 1.50 5.20
N ILE A 188 -0.10 0.28 5.52
CA ILE A 188 0.47 -0.94 4.94
C ILE A 188 -0.53 -1.53 3.94
N ILE A 189 -0.03 -1.95 2.80
CA ILE A 189 -0.70 -2.82 1.83
C ILE A 189 0.02 -4.18 1.81
N THR A 190 -0.71 -5.28 1.65
CA THR A 190 -0.12 -6.63 1.57
C THR A 190 -1.06 -7.61 0.89
N SER A 191 -0.51 -8.74 0.46
CA SER A 191 -1.29 -9.86 -0.05
C SER A 191 -1.83 -10.73 1.08
N VAL A 192 -3.09 -11.12 0.97
CA VAL A 192 -3.73 -12.10 1.85
C VAL A 192 -3.16 -13.49 1.54
N PRO A 193 -2.71 -14.26 2.56
CA PRO A 193 -2.27 -15.64 2.33
C PRO A 193 -3.38 -16.51 1.73
N LYS A 194 -3.02 -17.41 0.82
CA LYS A 194 -3.98 -18.35 0.20
C LYS A 194 -4.75 -19.21 1.22
N THR A 195 -4.19 -19.39 2.42
CA THR A 195 -4.85 -20.08 3.54
C THR A 195 -5.98 -19.29 4.17
N SER A 196 -6.09 -17.99 3.92
CA SER A 196 -7.12 -17.09 4.45
C SER A 196 -8.28 -16.87 3.44
N SER A 197 -8.69 -17.95 2.76
CA SER A 197 -9.73 -17.94 1.73
C SER A 197 -11.16 -18.13 2.25
N THR A 198 -11.36 -18.20 3.56
CA THR A 198 -12.68 -18.25 4.20
C THR A 198 -12.91 -16.97 5.02
N GLU A 199 -14.18 -16.62 5.26
CA GLU A 199 -14.56 -15.47 6.09
C GLU A 199 -13.86 -15.46 7.44
N GLU A 200 -13.91 -16.59 8.17
CA GLU A 200 -13.30 -16.75 9.48
C GLU A 200 -11.79 -16.44 9.45
N LYS A 201 -11.07 -17.09 8.54
CA LYS A 201 -9.61 -16.92 8.41
C LYS A 201 -9.21 -15.54 7.92
N LEU A 202 -10.03 -14.92 7.07
CA LEU A 202 -9.78 -13.56 6.60
C LEU A 202 -9.98 -12.55 7.74
N ASN A 203 -11.01 -12.73 8.55
CA ASN A 203 -11.22 -11.92 9.77
C ASN A 203 -10.06 -12.11 10.77
N GLU A 204 -9.59 -13.33 10.99
CA GLU A 204 -8.41 -13.62 11.82
C GLU A 204 -7.15 -12.92 11.28
N PHE A 205 -6.95 -12.95 9.96
CA PHE A 205 -5.87 -12.23 9.31
C PHE A 205 -5.93 -10.72 9.59
N PHE A 206 -7.10 -10.07 9.45
CA PHE A 206 -7.24 -8.63 9.70
C PHE A 206 -7.14 -8.24 11.18
N ILE A 207 -7.41 -9.16 12.10
CA ILE A 207 -7.17 -8.95 13.53
C ILE A 207 -5.66 -8.99 13.83
N THR A 208 -4.93 -9.89 13.18
CA THR A 208 -3.51 -10.12 13.42
C THR A 208 -2.62 -9.13 12.67
N MET A 209 -2.97 -8.87 11.40
CA MET A 209 -2.22 -7.98 10.51
C MET A 209 -2.96 -6.65 10.37
N HIS A 210 -2.37 -5.59 10.90
CA HIS A 210 -2.92 -4.24 10.76
C HIS A 210 -2.57 -3.69 9.38
N VAL A 211 -3.46 -3.91 8.41
CA VAL A 211 -3.29 -3.49 7.01
C VAL A 211 -4.40 -2.54 6.58
N ALA A 212 -4.07 -1.54 5.79
CA ALA A 212 -5.03 -0.58 5.25
C ALA A 212 -5.62 -1.06 3.92
N VAL A 213 -4.85 -1.84 3.17
CA VAL A 213 -5.19 -2.32 1.83
C VAL A 213 -4.71 -3.76 1.65
N VAL A 214 -5.45 -4.53 0.85
CA VAL A 214 -5.00 -5.83 0.32
C VAL A 214 -5.12 -5.85 -1.21
N ASP A 215 -4.24 -6.60 -1.89
CA ASP A 215 -4.04 -6.54 -3.34
C ASP A 215 -4.50 -7.77 -4.13
N ASN A 216 -4.96 -8.82 -3.46
CA ASN A 216 -5.18 -10.12 -4.10
C ASN A 216 -6.51 -10.82 -3.72
N LEU A 217 -7.55 -10.06 -3.37
CA LEU A 217 -8.89 -10.62 -3.13
C LEU A 217 -9.73 -10.57 -4.40
N TYR A 218 -9.80 -11.70 -5.11
CA TYR A 218 -10.52 -11.85 -6.38
C TYR A 218 -11.93 -12.49 -6.23
N ASP A 219 -12.48 -12.50 -5.01
CA ASP A 219 -13.81 -13.01 -4.69
C ASP A 219 -14.67 -11.89 -4.08
N GLU A 220 -15.87 -11.68 -4.63
CA GLU A 220 -16.77 -10.57 -4.23
C GLU A 220 -17.18 -10.64 -2.75
N ASN A 221 -17.37 -11.85 -2.19
CA ASN A 221 -17.73 -11.99 -0.78
C ASN A 221 -16.55 -11.66 0.12
N LEU A 222 -15.33 -12.06 -0.25
CA LEU A 222 -14.11 -11.72 0.49
C LEU A 222 -13.82 -10.21 0.42
N ILE A 223 -14.11 -9.54 -0.70
CA ILE A 223 -14.04 -8.08 -0.82
C ILE A 223 -15.00 -7.40 0.17
N LYS A 224 -16.25 -7.87 0.28
CA LYS A 224 -17.23 -7.35 1.26
C LYS A 224 -16.73 -7.53 2.69
N ILE A 225 -16.10 -8.67 3.00
CA ILE A 225 -15.51 -8.92 4.32
C ILE A 225 -14.37 -7.93 4.61
N ALA A 226 -13.49 -7.67 3.63
CA ALA A 226 -12.44 -6.66 3.77
C ALA A 226 -13.05 -5.28 4.09
N HIS A 227 -14.09 -4.86 3.38
CA HIS A 227 -14.78 -3.59 3.61
C HIS A 227 -15.43 -3.50 5.00
N VAL A 228 -16.04 -4.58 5.51
CA VAL A 228 -16.58 -4.64 6.89
C VAL A 228 -15.46 -4.43 7.92
N ASN A 229 -14.24 -4.91 7.62
CA ASN A 229 -13.05 -4.70 8.44
C ASN A 229 -12.34 -3.34 8.17
N HIS A 230 -12.93 -2.45 7.38
CA HIS A 230 -12.36 -1.16 6.98
C HIS A 230 -11.04 -1.28 6.22
N VAL A 231 -10.83 -2.39 5.52
CA VAL A 231 -9.67 -2.66 4.64
C VAL A 231 -10.10 -2.44 3.20
N LYS A 232 -9.31 -1.67 2.45
CA LYS A 232 -9.52 -1.43 1.02
C LYS A 232 -8.96 -2.60 0.20
N VAL A 233 -9.48 -2.76 -1.01
CA VAL A 233 -9.03 -3.80 -1.95
C VAL A 233 -8.55 -3.12 -3.23
N TRP A 234 -7.24 -3.18 -3.48
CA TRP A 234 -6.60 -2.71 -4.71
C TRP A 234 -6.00 -3.92 -5.42
N LEU A 235 -6.55 -4.30 -6.55
CA LEU A 235 -6.12 -5.51 -7.24
C LEU A 235 -5.03 -5.23 -8.26
N ASP A 236 -4.08 -6.15 -8.33
CA ASP A 236 -3.08 -6.22 -9.38
C ASP A 236 -3.73 -6.85 -10.62
N VAL A 237 -3.82 -6.08 -11.70
CA VAL A 237 -4.43 -6.53 -12.97
C VAL A 237 -3.46 -6.49 -14.14
N GLU A 238 -2.24 -6.04 -13.88
CA GLU A 238 -1.17 -6.02 -14.86
C GLU A 238 -0.90 -7.42 -15.42
N SER A 239 -1.08 -7.55 -16.69
CA SER A 239 -0.85 -8.82 -17.41
C SER A 239 -0.89 -8.58 -18.91
N PRO A 240 -0.31 -9.49 -19.73
CA PRO A 240 -0.45 -9.43 -21.19
C PRO A 240 -1.91 -9.51 -21.68
N GLN A 241 -2.85 -9.95 -20.82
CA GLN A 241 -4.28 -10.06 -21.11
C GLN A 241 -5.10 -8.91 -20.53
N GLU A 242 -4.46 -7.91 -19.93
CA GLU A 242 -5.16 -6.74 -19.37
C GLU A 242 -6.04 -6.07 -20.45
N SER A 243 -7.31 -5.81 -20.10
CA SER A 243 -8.31 -5.31 -21.03
C SER A 243 -9.46 -4.63 -20.30
N THR A 244 -10.27 -3.89 -21.05
CA THR A 244 -11.50 -3.25 -20.54
C THR A 244 -12.48 -4.26 -19.92
N ALA A 245 -12.54 -5.49 -20.43
CA ALA A 245 -13.38 -6.54 -19.87
C ALA A 245 -12.91 -6.97 -18.48
N ILE A 246 -11.59 -7.02 -18.25
CA ILE A 246 -10.99 -7.32 -16.94
C ILE A 246 -11.26 -6.16 -15.99
N TRP A 247 -11.05 -4.93 -16.40
CA TRP A 247 -11.34 -3.74 -15.58
C TRP A 247 -12.83 -3.69 -15.20
N ASP A 248 -13.73 -3.91 -16.15
CA ASP A 248 -15.18 -3.90 -15.91
C ASP A 248 -15.61 -4.98 -14.90
N LYS A 249 -15.02 -6.18 -15.00
CA LYS A 249 -15.25 -7.26 -14.04
C LYS A 249 -14.93 -6.81 -12.62
N PHE A 250 -13.74 -6.26 -12.39
CA PHE A 250 -13.30 -5.90 -11.03
C PHE A 250 -14.01 -4.64 -10.51
N LEU A 251 -14.31 -3.67 -11.38
CA LEU A 251 -15.15 -2.53 -11.00
C LEU A 251 -16.54 -2.97 -10.53
N LYS A 252 -17.15 -3.97 -11.16
CA LYS A 252 -18.43 -4.55 -10.73
C LYS A 252 -18.34 -5.33 -9.42
N MET A 253 -17.21 -5.90 -9.12
CA MET A 253 -16.96 -6.58 -7.83
C MET A 253 -16.80 -5.60 -6.65
N GLY A 254 -16.71 -4.30 -6.91
CA GLY A 254 -16.62 -3.27 -5.88
C GLY A 254 -15.24 -3.08 -5.28
N VAL A 255 -14.17 -3.35 -6.03
CA VAL A 255 -12.80 -3.05 -5.59
C VAL A 255 -12.58 -1.53 -5.51
N ASP A 256 -11.63 -1.10 -4.68
CA ASP A 256 -11.35 0.32 -4.42
C ASP A 256 -10.23 0.88 -5.32
N GLY A 257 -9.51 0.01 -6.02
CA GLY A 257 -8.45 0.42 -6.94
C GLY A 257 -7.91 -0.72 -7.79
N LEU A 258 -7.19 -0.35 -8.85
CA LEU A 258 -6.49 -1.28 -9.72
C LEU A 258 -5.06 -0.81 -9.97
N GLN A 259 -4.10 -1.72 -9.83
CA GLN A 259 -2.73 -1.56 -10.29
C GLN A 259 -2.66 -2.09 -11.73
N THR A 260 -2.12 -1.28 -12.65
CA THR A 260 -2.22 -1.50 -14.10
C THR A 260 -0.95 -1.10 -14.83
N ASP A 261 -0.64 -1.83 -15.91
CA ASP A 261 0.38 -1.43 -16.89
C ASP A 261 -0.10 -0.33 -17.84
N HIS A 262 -1.43 -0.04 -17.86
CA HIS A 262 -2.06 0.89 -18.79
C HIS A 262 -2.81 2.04 -18.09
N PRO A 263 -2.18 2.82 -17.18
CA PRO A 263 -2.87 3.77 -16.31
C PRO A 263 -3.67 4.83 -17.10
N GLN A 264 -3.14 5.35 -18.18
CA GLN A 264 -3.84 6.35 -19.01
C GLN A 264 -5.10 5.77 -19.69
N GLN A 265 -5.04 4.51 -20.12
CA GLN A 265 -6.18 3.84 -20.76
C GLN A 265 -7.25 3.49 -19.73
N LEU A 266 -6.87 3.01 -18.54
CA LEU A 266 -7.80 2.72 -17.45
C LEU A 266 -8.51 3.99 -16.97
N LEU A 267 -7.78 5.09 -16.78
CA LEU A 267 -8.37 6.38 -16.39
C LEU A 267 -9.39 6.87 -17.42
N LYS A 268 -9.05 6.80 -18.71
CA LYS A 268 -9.98 7.15 -19.79
C LYS A 268 -11.23 6.27 -19.75
N TYR A 269 -11.07 4.96 -19.55
CA TYR A 269 -12.17 4.01 -19.45
C TYR A 269 -13.11 4.34 -18.28
N ILE A 270 -12.54 4.60 -17.09
CA ILE A 270 -13.32 4.95 -15.89
C ILE A 270 -14.12 6.25 -16.11
N THR A 271 -13.50 7.28 -16.69
CA THR A 271 -14.14 8.56 -16.96
C THR A 271 -15.33 8.41 -17.95
N GLN A 272 -15.14 7.64 -19.02
CA GLN A 272 -16.20 7.36 -19.98
C GLN A 272 -17.38 6.63 -19.35
N ARG A 273 -17.09 5.62 -18.50
CA ARG A 273 -18.12 4.86 -17.81
C ARG A 273 -18.91 5.69 -16.79
N GLN A 274 -18.29 6.65 -16.12
CA GLN A 274 -18.99 7.56 -15.19
C GLN A 274 -19.97 8.46 -15.95
N MET A 275 -19.57 8.98 -17.13
CA MET A 275 -20.44 9.81 -17.96
C MET A 275 -21.65 9.04 -18.58
N GLU A 276 -21.55 7.72 -18.74
CA GLU A 276 -22.65 6.86 -19.20
C GLU A 276 -23.70 6.56 -18.11
N LEU A 277 -23.36 6.79 -16.85
CA LEU A 277 -24.22 6.50 -15.69
C LEU A 277 -24.92 7.75 -15.13
N GLU A 278 -24.51 8.95 -15.56
CA GLU A 278 -25.14 10.25 -15.27
C GLU A 278 -26.19 10.60 -16.33
#